data_eef728508064ebdc9173730281ca01c3
#
_entry.id   eef728508064ebdc9173730281ca01c3
#
_cell.length_a   1.000
_cell.length_b   1.000
_cell.length_c   1.000
_cell.angle_alpha   90.00
_cell.angle_beta   90.00
_cell.angle_gamma   90.00
#
_symmetry.space_group_name_H-M   'P 1'
#
loop_
_entity.id
_entity.type
_entity.pdbx_description
1 polymer ?
#
loop_
_entity_poly.entity_id
_entity_poly.type
_entity_poly.pdbx_seq_one_letter_code
_entity_poly.pdbx_strand_id
1 'polypeptide(L)'
;MNSKTPKSNAARRQFLFDSAKMACGVGMLGLGLGLYAKQSKALPALALRPPGALPENDFLGACIRCGLCVRDCPYNTLELAKPEDPVATGTPYFTARNIPCEMCEDIPCVKACPTKALDHALTDINKAKMGVAVLIDHETCLNFLGLRCDVCYRVCPVIDKAITLDMQPNTRTGRHAMFLPTVHSEHCTGCGKCEKSCVLPEPAIKVFPRKLAQGALPAHYRKGWEEKARHGGSLIGEQVELPVRGFEGPTAGRSATETVVAPTTPAAPVVPDAQPAAPRKAPPGINSNWKP
;
A
#
# COMPACT_ATOMS: atom_id res chain seq x y z
N MET A 1 33.95 77.81 27.19
CA MET A 1 32.64 77.34 26.65
C MET A 1 32.81 75.93 26.13
N ASN A 2 32.31 74.99 26.89
CA ASN A 2 32.56 73.55 26.61
C ASN A 2 31.29 72.93 25.97
N SER A 3 31.27 72.77 24.66
CA SER A 3 30.13 72.23 23.94
C SER A 3 30.14 70.66 24.09
N LYS A 4 29.26 70.20 24.98
CA LYS A 4 28.95 68.76 25.10
C LYS A 4 28.02 68.31 23.95
N THR A 5 28.61 67.71 22.93
CA THR A 5 27.85 67.06 21.84
C THR A 5 27.08 65.85 22.33
N PRO A 6 25.85 65.62 21.90
CA PRO A 6 25.00 64.54 22.38
C PRO A 6 25.39 63.22 21.71
N LYS A 7 26.34 62.48 22.28
CA LYS A 7 26.80 61.13 21.79
C LYS A 7 25.77 60.00 22.08
N SER A 8 24.68 60.29 22.75
CA SER A 8 23.77 59.24 23.28
C SER A 8 22.76 58.68 22.24
N ASN A 9 22.41 59.43 21.22
CA ASN A 9 21.33 58.97 20.29
C ASN A 9 21.84 58.05 19.18
N ALA A 10 23.09 58.14 18.75
CA ALA A 10 23.68 57.26 17.74
C ALA A 10 23.88 55.83 18.28
N ALA A 11 24.39 55.70 19.51
CA ALA A 11 24.61 54.41 20.15
C ALA A 11 23.30 53.65 20.43
N ARG A 12 22.26 54.37 20.86
CA ARG A 12 20.92 53.79 21.07
C ARG A 12 20.30 53.29 19.75
N ARG A 13 20.44 54.10 18.69
CA ARG A 13 19.94 53.73 17.37
C ARG A 13 20.67 52.49 16.81
N GLN A 14 21.97 52.42 16.97
CA GLN A 14 22.78 51.28 16.55
C GLN A 14 22.41 50.01 17.32
N PHE A 15 22.24 50.11 18.64
CA PHE A 15 21.79 49.01 19.48
C PHE A 15 20.41 48.44 19.03
N LEU A 16 19.45 49.33 18.72
CA LEU A 16 18.14 48.92 18.22
C LEU A 16 18.23 48.20 16.87
N PHE A 17 19.07 48.71 15.94
CA PHE A 17 19.28 48.03 14.66
C PHE A 17 19.95 46.64 14.80
N ASP A 18 20.93 46.53 15.68
CA ASP A 18 21.62 45.26 15.89
C ASP A 18 20.74 44.26 16.62
N SER A 19 19.92 44.71 17.58
CA SER A 19 18.90 43.90 18.23
C SER A 19 17.84 43.40 17.24
N ALA A 20 17.38 44.28 16.34
CA ALA A 20 16.41 43.93 15.32
C ALA A 20 17.00 42.87 14.31
N LYS A 21 18.26 43.03 13.90
CA LYS A 21 18.95 42.05 13.05
C LYS A 21 19.07 40.69 13.73
N MET A 22 19.48 40.67 15.01
CA MET A 22 19.53 39.44 15.81
C MET A 22 18.15 38.79 15.94
N ALA A 23 17.12 39.53 16.25
CA ALA A 23 15.77 39.03 16.36
C ALA A 23 15.25 38.42 15.03
N CYS A 24 15.52 39.11 13.90
CA CYS A 24 15.20 38.59 12.57
C CYS A 24 16.00 37.29 12.25
N GLY A 25 17.29 37.23 12.58
CA GLY A 25 18.13 36.06 12.38
C GLY A 25 17.62 34.86 13.18
N VAL A 26 17.31 35.04 14.46
CA VAL A 26 16.76 33.97 15.31
C VAL A 26 15.37 33.56 14.83
N GLY A 27 14.53 34.54 14.41
CA GLY A 27 13.21 34.27 13.83
C GLY A 27 13.27 33.41 12.55
N MET A 28 14.16 33.75 11.62
CA MET A 28 14.36 32.97 10.40
C MET A 28 14.90 31.56 10.68
N LEU A 29 15.84 31.43 11.61
CA LEU A 29 16.38 30.14 12.03
C LEU A 29 15.29 29.27 12.67
N GLY A 30 14.49 29.84 13.55
CA GLY A 30 13.34 29.17 14.18
C GLY A 30 12.29 28.73 13.17
N LEU A 31 11.97 29.60 12.19
CA LEU A 31 11.05 29.28 11.11
C LEU A 31 11.62 28.15 10.23
N GLY A 32 12.88 28.21 9.86
CA GLY A 32 13.56 27.18 9.05
C GLY A 32 13.56 25.84 9.76
N LEU A 33 13.92 25.80 11.04
CA LEU A 33 13.89 24.57 11.84
C LEU A 33 12.47 24.05 12.04
N GLY A 34 11.48 24.93 12.24
CA GLY A 34 10.07 24.55 12.36
C GLY A 34 9.50 23.94 11.07
N LEU A 35 9.82 24.52 9.91
CA LEU A 35 9.45 23.98 8.61
C LEU A 35 10.14 22.64 8.33
N TYR A 36 11.43 22.54 8.65
CA TYR A 36 12.18 21.27 8.52
C TYR A 36 11.58 20.19 9.42
N ALA A 37 11.29 20.49 10.68
CA ALA A 37 10.66 19.55 11.60
C ALA A 37 9.25 19.14 11.16
N LYS A 38 8.49 20.04 10.55
CA LYS A 38 7.16 19.74 9.98
C LYS A 38 7.30 18.85 8.75
N GLN A 39 8.25 19.13 7.87
CA GLN A 39 8.51 18.33 6.67
C GLN A 39 9.00 16.93 7.00
N SER A 40 9.88 16.78 8.01
CA SER A 40 10.37 15.46 8.45
C SER A 40 9.27 14.59 9.07
N LYS A 41 8.24 15.20 9.69
CA LYS A 41 7.05 14.48 10.21
C LYS A 41 5.99 14.22 9.14
N ALA A 42 5.94 15.02 8.08
CA ALA A 42 4.96 14.93 7.00
C ALA A 42 5.39 13.99 5.88
N LEU A 43 6.64 13.48 5.91
CA LEU A 43 7.07 12.46 4.95
C LEU A 43 6.41 11.13 5.33
N PRO A 44 5.27 10.77 4.69
CA PRO A 44 4.66 9.49 4.95
C PRO A 44 5.63 8.40 4.50
N ALA A 45 5.52 7.25 5.10
CA ALA A 45 6.25 6.05 4.72
C ALA A 45 5.79 5.54 3.33
N LEU A 46 5.91 6.35 2.29
CA LEU A 46 5.66 5.96 0.89
C LEU A 46 6.82 5.16 0.31
N ALA A 47 7.97 5.21 0.98
CA ALA A 47 9.16 4.50 0.55
C ALA A 47 9.04 3.00 0.80
N LEU A 48 9.29 2.21 -0.23
CA LEU A 48 9.54 0.79 -0.09
C LEU A 48 10.96 0.61 0.45
N ARG A 49 11.06 -0.04 1.61
CA ARG A 49 12.33 -0.28 2.29
C ARG A 49 12.95 -1.60 1.86
N PRO A 50 14.28 -1.76 1.99
CA PRO A 50 14.95 -3.05 1.76
C PRO A 50 14.35 -4.20 2.57
N PRO A 51 14.59 -5.46 2.18
CA PRO A 51 14.20 -6.61 2.98
C PRO A 51 14.71 -6.50 4.42
N GLY A 52 13.93 -6.93 5.38
CA GLY A 52 14.30 -6.91 6.80
C GLY A 52 14.29 -5.53 7.45
N ALA A 53 13.87 -4.47 6.78
CA ALA A 53 13.78 -3.15 7.39
C ALA A 53 12.86 -3.18 8.63
N LEU A 54 13.35 -2.61 9.72
CA LEU A 54 12.56 -2.38 10.93
C LEU A 54 11.34 -1.49 10.64
N PRO A 55 10.36 -1.39 11.55
CA PRO A 55 9.31 -0.38 11.44
C PRO A 55 9.89 1.01 11.21
N GLU A 56 9.26 1.85 10.40
CA GLU A 56 9.84 3.08 9.84
C GLU A 56 10.52 3.97 10.88
N ASN A 57 9.92 4.17 12.05
CA ASN A 57 10.53 5.01 13.10
C ASN A 57 11.82 4.41 13.66
N ASP A 58 11.80 3.10 13.90
CA ASP A 58 12.96 2.37 14.43
C ASP A 58 14.05 2.26 13.38
N PHE A 59 13.64 2.05 12.11
CA PHE A 59 14.53 2.05 10.96
C PHE A 59 15.26 3.38 10.81
N LEU A 60 14.53 4.50 10.88
CA LEU A 60 15.12 5.84 10.77
C LEU A 60 16.07 6.16 11.93
N GLY A 61 15.80 5.65 13.12
CA GLY A 61 16.65 5.77 14.29
C GLY A 61 17.92 4.93 14.22
N ALA A 62 17.84 3.73 13.67
CA ALA A 62 18.94 2.78 13.56
C ALA A 62 19.81 2.98 12.29
N CYS A 63 19.25 3.52 11.21
CA CYS A 63 19.94 3.69 9.94
C CYS A 63 20.94 4.84 9.99
N ILE A 64 22.22 4.54 9.93
CA ILE A 64 23.32 5.54 9.87
C ILE A 64 23.58 6.08 8.46
N ARG A 65 22.78 5.69 7.47
CA ARG A 65 22.87 6.18 6.08
C ARG A 65 24.21 5.88 5.41
N CYS A 66 24.84 4.77 5.76
CA CYS A 66 26.19 4.40 5.26
C CYS A 66 26.22 3.93 3.80
N GLY A 67 25.07 3.57 3.19
CA GLY A 67 24.96 3.12 1.82
C GLY A 67 25.46 1.69 1.53
N LEU A 68 25.91 0.93 2.54
CA LEU A 68 26.45 -0.43 2.32
C LEU A 68 25.40 -1.38 1.70
N CYS A 69 24.15 -1.31 2.15
CA CYS A 69 23.06 -2.10 1.59
C CYS A 69 22.78 -1.78 0.10
N VAL A 70 22.99 -0.53 -0.30
CA VAL A 70 22.86 -0.09 -1.70
C VAL A 70 24.02 -0.63 -2.53
N ARG A 71 25.26 -0.50 -2.03
CA ARG A 71 26.46 -0.99 -2.70
C ARG A 71 26.44 -2.51 -2.90
N ASP A 72 25.99 -3.25 -1.90
CA ASP A 72 26.02 -4.71 -1.91
C ASP A 72 24.78 -5.33 -2.59
N CYS A 73 23.86 -4.49 -3.12
CA CYS A 73 22.75 -4.96 -3.94
C CYS A 73 23.24 -5.28 -5.37
N PRO A 74 23.25 -6.55 -5.81
CA PRO A 74 23.80 -6.92 -7.11
C PRO A 74 22.96 -6.44 -8.28
N TYR A 75 21.71 -6.05 -8.04
CA TYR A 75 20.76 -5.61 -9.09
C TYR A 75 20.54 -4.09 -9.12
N ASN A 76 21.27 -3.31 -8.30
CA ASN A 76 21.09 -1.86 -8.19
C ASN A 76 19.64 -1.44 -7.89
N THR A 77 18.90 -2.28 -7.20
CA THR A 77 17.50 -2.00 -6.83
C THR A 77 17.39 -0.87 -5.82
N LEU A 78 18.35 -0.79 -4.90
CA LEU A 78 18.30 0.18 -3.81
C LEU A 78 18.99 1.47 -4.22
N GLU A 79 18.36 2.58 -3.84
CA GLU A 79 18.87 3.93 -4.02
C GLU A 79 18.89 4.66 -2.67
N LEU A 80 19.81 5.61 -2.50
CA LEU A 80 19.80 6.52 -1.36
C LEU A 80 18.92 7.72 -1.68
N ALA A 81 17.97 8.01 -0.79
CA ALA A 81 17.06 9.13 -0.96
C ALA A 81 17.80 10.46 -1.04
N LYS A 82 17.50 11.24 -2.06
CA LYS A 82 17.98 12.61 -2.27
C LYS A 82 17.09 13.60 -1.50
N PRO A 83 17.53 14.86 -1.32
CA PRO A 83 16.70 15.87 -0.65
C PRO A 83 15.38 16.18 -1.36
N GLU A 84 15.30 15.92 -2.68
CA GLU A 84 14.09 16.13 -3.48
C GLU A 84 13.06 14.99 -3.34
N ASP A 85 13.51 13.82 -2.90
CA ASP A 85 12.65 12.64 -2.80
C ASP A 85 11.67 12.75 -1.60
N PRO A 86 10.47 12.22 -1.71
CA PRO A 86 9.49 12.22 -0.62
C PRO A 86 9.83 11.18 0.47
N VAL A 87 11.11 10.99 0.73
CA VAL A 87 11.68 9.99 1.64
C VAL A 87 12.74 10.65 2.50
N ALA A 88 12.97 10.13 3.71
CA ALA A 88 14.02 10.67 4.58
C ALA A 88 15.39 10.59 3.89
N THR A 89 16.00 11.76 3.67
CA THR A 89 17.25 11.94 2.92
C THR A 89 18.35 10.99 3.41
N GLY A 90 19.06 10.39 2.45
CA GLY A 90 20.18 9.47 2.68
C GLY A 90 19.76 8.08 3.12
N THR A 91 18.47 7.78 3.29
CA THR A 91 18.01 6.43 3.63
C THR A 91 17.79 5.58 2.39
N PRO A 92 18.08 4.26 2.44
CA PRO A 92 17.85 3.37 1.31
C PRO A 92 16.36 3.12 1.07
N TYR A 93 15.97 3.17 -0.19
CA TYR A 93 14.63 2.83 -0.66
C TYR A 93 14.70 2.26 -2.07
N PHE A 94 13.59 1.76 -2.60
CA PHE A 94 13.49 1.37 -4.00
C PHE A 94 12.11 1.70 -4.57
N THR A 95 12.07 1.84 -5.88
CA THR A 95 10.84 2.09 -6.63
C THR A 95 10.48 0.84 -7.43
N ALA A 96 9.40 0.18 -7.04
CA ALA A 96 8.98 -1.11 -7.61
C ALA A 96 8.81 -1.07 -9.14
N ARG A 97 8.31 0.04 -9.68
CA ARG A 97 8.12 0.21 -11.13
C ARG A 97 9.44 0.31 -11.89
N ASN A 98 10.47 0.91 -11.29
CA ASN A 98 11.77 1.08 -11.93
C ASN A 98 12.58 -0.21 -11.89
N ILE A 99 13.05 -0.57 -10.70
CA ILE A 99 13.85 -1.78 -10.47
C ILE A 99 13.29 -2.48 -9.22
N PRO A 100 12.53 -3.57 -9.40
CA PRO A 100 11.96 -4.33 -8.30
C PRO A 100 13.03 -5.09 -7.54
N CYS A 101 12.72 -5.55 -6.32
CA CYS A 101 13.60 -6.43 -5.58
C CYS A 101 13.63 -7.82 -6.23
N GLU A 102 14.85 -8.29 -6.58
CA GLU A 102 15.04 -9.59 -7.24
C GLU A 102 14.94 -10.80 -6.30
N MET A 103 14.72 -10.57 -5.01
CA MET A 103 14.51 -11.63 -4.01
C MET A 103 15.70 -12.60 -3.89
N CYS A 104 16.91 -12.04 -3.69
CA CYS A 104 18.14 -12.83 -3.51
C CYS A 104 18.03 -13.78 -2.32
N GLU A 105 18.38 -15.03 -2.48
CA GLU A 105 18.34 -16.02 -1.41
C GLU A 105 19.30 -15.73 -0.27
N ASP A 106 20.47 -15.17 -0.58
CA ASP A 106 21.53 -14.81 0.36
C ASP A 106 21.33 -13.46 1.05
N ILE A 107 20.38 -12.65 0.60
CA ILE A 107 19.98 -11.33 1.14
C ILE A 107 21.19 -10.43 1.46
N PRO A 108 22.05 -10.08 0.49
CA PRO A 108 23.30 -9.38 0.74
C PRO A 108 23.11 -8.00 1.38
N CYS A 109 22.03 -7.28 1.02
CA CYS A 109 21.70 -5.99 1.60
C CYS A 109 21.46 -6.04 3.11
N VAL A 110 20.88 -7.12 3.65
CA VAL A 110 20.66 -7.32 5.07
C VAL A 110 21.97 -7.63 5.77
N LYS A 111 22.76 -8.55 5.20
CA LYS A 111 24.07 -8.93 5.75
C LYS A 111 25.04 -7.74 5.83
N ALA A 112 24.96 -6.82 4.87
CA ALA A 112 25.81 -5.63 4.83
C ALA A 112 25.45 -4.55 5.86
N CYS A 113 24.30 -4.64 6.54
CA CYS A 113 23.84 -3.61 7.46
C CYS A 113 24.54 -3.70 8.83
N PRO A 114 25.43 -2.75 9.21
CA PRO A 114 26.20 -2.86 10.44
C PRO A 114 25.37 -2.55 11.70
N THR A 115 24.31 -1.76 11.56
CA THR A 115 23.52 -1.27 12.71
C THR A 115 22.27 -2.10 12.99
N LYS A 116 22.03 -3.16 12.20
CA LYS A 116 20.79 -3.96 12.26
C LYS A 116 19.51 -3.14 12.01
N ALA A 117 19.60 -1.99 11.34
CA ALA A 117 18.43 -1.30 10.80
C ALA A 117 17.66 -2.21 9.81
N LEU A 118 18.39 -3.15 9.19
CA LEU A 118 17.85 -4.32 8.49
C LEU A 118 18.06 -5.53 9.42
N ASP A 119 16.97 -6.21 9.75
CA ASP A 119 16.97 -7.31 10.71
C ASP A 119 17.71 -8.53 10.16
N HIS A 120 18.84 -8.88 10.79
CA HIS A 120 19.65 -10.05 10.44
C HIS A 120 18.97 -11.40 10.77
N ALA A 121 17.88 -11.39 11.54
CA ALA A 121 17.08 -12.60 11.77
C ALA A 121 16.31 -13.03 10.51
N LEU A 122 16.21 -12.15 9.50
CA LEU A 122 15.64 -12.49 8.21
C LEU A 122 16.64 -13.34 7.41
N THR A 123 16.51 -14.64 7.48
CA THR A 123 17.32 -15.61 6.72
C THR A 123 16.63 -16.14 5.47
N ASP A 124 15.31 -16.04 5.41
CA ASP A 124 14.48 -16.47 4.29
C ASP A 124 13.81 -15.26 3.63
N ILE A 125 14.20 -14.96 2.40
CA ILE A 125 13.69 -13.81 1.66
C ILE A 125 12.18 -13.87 1.44
N ASN A 126 11.57 -15.06 1.38
CA ASN A 126 10.14 -15.22 1.22
C ASN A 126 9.33 -14.73 2.43
N LYS A 127 9.99 -14.57 3.57
CA LYS A 127 9.40 -13.98 4.78
C LYS A 127 9.58 -12.46 4.86
N ALA A 128 10.27 -11.86 3.90
CA ALA A 128 10.44 -10.41 3.85
C ALA A 128 9.09 -9.68 3.75
N LYS A 129 9.01 -8.52 4.40
CA LYS A 129 7.80 -7.70 4.51
C LYS A 129 8.06 -6.26 4.06
N MET A 130 8.55 -6.08 2.82
CA MET A 130 8.91 -4.78 2.25
C MET A 130 7.68 -3.91 1.97
N GLY A 131 6.59 -4.51 1.53
CA GLY A 131 5.34 -3.84 1.18
C GLY A 131 4.21 -4.84 0.95
N VAL A 132 3.13 -4.36 0.35
CA VAL A 132 2.00 -5.17 -0.13
C VAL A 132 1.59 -4.66 -1.50
N ALA A 133 1.44 -5.57 -2.44
CA ALA A 133 0.85 -5.25 -3.73
C ALA A 133 -0.67 -5.06 -3.57
N VAL A 134 -1.19 -4.02 -4.17
CA VAL A 134 -2.61 -3.70 -4.17
C VAL A 134 -3.05 -3.43 -5.61
N LEU A 135 -4.12 -4.04 -6.02
CA LEU A 135 -4.75 -3.73 -7.30
C LEU A 135 -5.59 -2.46 -7.10
N ILE A 136 -5.10 -1.34 -7.62
CA ILE A 136 -5.69 -0.02 -7.40
C ILE A 136 -6.65 0.40 -8.52
N ASP A 137 -6.43 -0.13 -9.72
CA ASP A 137 -7.19 0.24 -10.90
C ASP A 137 -7.80 -1.00 -11.55
N HIS A 138 -9.07 -1.22 -11.26
CA HIS A 138 -9.84 -2.30 -11.87
C HIS A 138 -10.34 -1.93 -13.27
N GLU A 139 -10.48 -0.64 -13.57
CA GLU A 139 -11.09 -0.17 -14.82
C GLU A 139 -10.16 -0.37 -16.01
N THR A 140 -8.85 -0.21 -15.81
CA THR A 140 -7.85 -0.39 -16.87
C THR A 140 -7.24 -1.80 -16.87
N CYS A 141 -7.39 -2.56 -15.79
CA CYS A 141 -6.84 -3.91 -15.70
C CYS A 141 -7.47 -4.84 -16.74
N LEU A 142 -6.65 -5.42 -17.62
CA LEU A 142 -7.11 -6.27 -18.72
C LEU A 142 -7.98 -7.44 -18.26
N ASN A 143 -7.67 -8.03 -17.11
CA ASN A 143 -8.48 -9.12 -16.55
C ASN A 143 -9.89 -8.67 -16.18
N PHE A 144 -10.02 -7.49 -15.55
CA PHE A 144 -11.31 -6.92 -15.19
C PHE A 144 -12.09 -6.43 -16.41
N LEU A 145 -11.38 -6.08 -17.50
CA LEU A 145 -12.00 -5.82 -18.80
C LEU A 145 -12.44 -7.10 -19.52
N GLY A 146 -12.24 -8.28 -18.92
CA GLY A 146 -12.60 -9.57 -19.49
C GLY A 146 -11.65 -10.07 -20.58
N LEU A 147 -10.45 -9.49 -20.66
CA LEU A 147 -9.33 -9.99 -21.46
C LEU A 147 -8.47 -10.94 -20.62
N ARG A 148 -7.67 -11.76 -21.28
CA ARG A 148 -6.76 -12.65 -20.56
C ARG A 148 -5.43 -11.95 -20.30
N CYS A 149 -5.08 -11.80 -19.04
CA CYS A 149 -3.77 -11.32 -18.61
C CYS A 149 -3.41 -11.98 -17.27
N ASP A 150 -2.30 -12.70 -17.23
CA ASP A 150 -1.83 -13.40 -16.03
C ASP A 150 -0.39 -13.01 -15.63
N VAL A 151 0.11 -11.90 -16.19
CA VAL A 151 1.51 -11.48 -16.03
C VAL A 151 1.87 -11.25 -14.56
N CYS A 152 1.07 -10.48 -13.81
CA CYS A 152 1.35 -10.19 -12.39
C CYS A 152 1.37 -11.46 -11.53
N TYR A 153 0.57 -12.46 -11.87
CA TYR A 153 0.55 -13.76 -11.22
C TYR A 153 1.81 -14.56 -11.54
N ARG A 154 2.20 -14.66 -12.82
CA ARG A 154 3.34 -15.47 -13.28
C ARG A 154 4.70 -14.99 -12.80
N VAL A 155 4.87 -13.66 -12.66
CA VAL A 155 6.14 -13.08 -12.21
C VAL A 155 6.29 -13.07 -10.69
N CYS A 156 5.27 -13.51 -9.95
CA CYS A 156 5.32 -13.53 -8.51
C CYS A 156 6.25 -14.66 -8.02
N PRO A 157 7.30 -14.34 -7.22
CA PRO A 157 8.19 -15.37 -6.69
C PRO A 157 7.50 -16.28 -5.68
N VAL A 158 6.38 -15.82 -5.09
CA VAL A 158 5.56 -16.58 -4.14
C VAL A 158 4.19 -16.87 -4.78
N ILE A 159 4.22 -17.40 -6.00
CA ILE A 159 3.04 -17.75 -6.78
C ILE A 159 2.11 -18.70 -6.00
N ASP A 160 0.80 -18.65 -6.24
CA ASP A 160 -0.25 -19.43 -5.58
C ASP A 160 -0.46 -19.14 -4.09
N LYS A 161 0.49 -18.46 -3.42
CA LYS A 161 0.37 -18.05 -2.02
C LYS A 161 0.15 -16.55 -1.89
N ALA A 162 1.00 -15.74 -2.53
CA ALA A 162 0.93 -14.29 -2.44
C ALA A 162 -0.05 -13.68 -3.45
N ILE A 163 -0.24 -14.34 -4.58
CA ILE A 163 -1.19 -13.93 -5.61
C ILE A 163 -1.87 -15.17 -6.19
N THR A 164 -3.19 -15.14 -6.28
CA THR A 164 -4.02 -16.20 -6.89
C THR A 164 -4.84 -15.62 -8.02
N LEU A 165 -5.40 -16.48 -8.86
CA LEU A 165 -6.33 -16.09 -9.93
C LEU A 165 -7.71 -16.65 -9.61
N ASP A 166 -8.62 -15.76 -9.21
CA ASP A 166 -10.00 -16.13 -8.95
C ASP A 166 -10.80 -16.18 -10.25
N MET A 167 -11.38 -17.34 -10.52
CA MET A 167 -12.16 -17.55 -11.72
C MET A 167 -13.59 -17.06 -11.54
N GLN A 168 -14.00 -16.09 -12.36
CA GLN A 168 -15.34 -15.53 -12.35
C GLN A 168 -15.98 -15.59 -13.75
N PRO A 169 -17.32 -15.68 -13.84
CA PRO A 169 -18.02 -15.62 -15.12
C PRO A 169 -17.80 -14.27 -15.80
N ASN A 170 -17.48 -14.28 -17.09
CA ASN A 170 -17.33 -13.05 -17.85
C ASN A 170 -18.72 -12.54 -18.30
N THR A 171 -19.23 -11.56 -17.57
CA THR A 171 -20.56 -10.96 -17.86
C THR A 171 -20.58 -10.17 -19.17
N ARG A 172 -19.43 -9.69 -19.65
CA ARG A 172 -19.32 -8.92 -20.90
C ARG A 172 -19.47 -9.79 -22.14
N THR A 173 -18.85 -10.96 -22.15
CA THR A 173 -18.85 -11.85 -23.35
C THR A 173 -19.74 -13.07 -23.21
N GLY A 174 -20.04 -13.48 -21.99
CA GLY A 174 -20.79 -14.69 -21.68
C GLY A 174 -20.09 -16.00 -22.05
N ARG A 175 -18.86 -15.97 -22.58
CA ARG A 175 -18.20 -17.14 -23.19
C ARG A 175 -16.96 -17.64 -22.45
N HIS A 176 -16.21 -16.75 -21.79
CA HIS A 176 -14.94 -17.09 -21.15
C HIS A 176 -14.96 -16.63 -19.70
N ALA A 177 -14.32 -17.40 -18.84
CA ALA A 177 -14.08 -16.98 -17.46
C ALA A 177 -13.05 -15.83 -17.43
N MET A 178 -13.24 -14.90 -16.50
CA MET A 178 -12.22 -13.94 -16.10
C MET A 178 -11.35 -14.56 -15.01
N PHE A 179 -10.06 -14.30 -15.06
CA PHE A 179 -9.11 -14.74 -14.05
C PHE A 179 -8.61 -13.52 -13.28
N LEU A 180 -9.29 -13.18 -12.20
CA LEU A 180 -9.03 -11.96 -11.44
C LEU A 180 -7.85 -12.18 -10.48
N PRO A 181 -6.78 -11.36 -10.59
CA PRO A 181 -5.66 -11.46 -9.68
C PRO A 181 -6.05 -10.99 -8.29
N THR A 182 -5.96 -11.87 -7.31
CA THR A 182 -6.23 -11.60 -5.90
C THR A 182 -4.93 -11.68 -5.11
N VAL A 183 -4.59 -10.60 -4.40
CA VAL A 183 -3.36 -10.51 -3.60
C VAL A 183 -3.64 -10.85 -2.14
N HIS A 184 -2.86 -11.79 -1.60
CA HIS A 184 -2.90 -12.18 -0.19
C HIS A 184 -1.80 -11.46 0.58
N SER A 185 -2.19 -10.46 1.36
CA SER A 185 -1.27 -9.54 2.06
C SER A 185 -0.33 -10.25 3.05
N GLU A 186 -0.75 -11.41 3.59
CA GLU A 186 0.02 -12.20 4.55
C GLU A 186 1.24 -12.84 3.91
N HIS A 187 1.11 -13.27 2.66
CA HIS A 187 2.16 -13.95 1.89
C HIS A 187 2.91 -13.02 0.94
N CYS A 188 2.35 -11.85 0.65
CA CYS A 188 3.01 -10.87 -0.21
C CYS A 188 4.25 -10.29 0.46
N THR A 189 5.40 -10.38 -0.21
CA THR A 189 6.68 -9.83 0.24
C THR A 189 6.84 -8.36 -0.11
N GLY A 190 6.09 -7.86 -1.12
CA GLY A 190 6.20 -6.49 -1.61
C GLY A 190 7.42 -6.26 -2.50
N CYS A 191 7.92 -7.29 -3.18
CA CYS A 191 9.12 -7.19 -4.04
C CYS A 191 8.96 -6.26 -5.24
N GLY A 192 7.74 -6.04 -5.74
CA GLY A 192 7.47 -5.12 -6.84
C GLY A 192 7.49 -5.72 -8.24
N LYS A 193 7.82 -7.01 -8.40
CA LYS A 193 7.87 -7.66 -9.73
C LYS A 193 6.55 -7.58 -10.48
N CYS A 194 5.41 -7.72 -9.79
CA CYS A 194 4.09 -7.59 -10.38
C CYS A 194 3.80 -6.19 -10.91
N GLU A 195 4.23 -5.14 -10.21
CA GLU A 195 4.10 -3.75 -10.64
C GLU A 195 4.99 -3.46 -11.85
N LYS A 196 6.26 -3.88 -11.79
CA LYS A 196 7.22 -3.72 -12.90
C LYS A 196 6.73 -4.37 -14.18
N SER A 197 6.20 -5.58 -14.08
CA SER A 197 5.82 -6.39 -15.23
C SER A 197 4.41 -6.09 -15.74
N CYS A 198 3.65 -5.22 -15.07
CA CYS A 198 2.34 -4.81 -15.57
C CYS A 198 2.48 -4.20 -16.96
N VAL A 199 1.72 -4.73 -17.93
CA VAL A 199 1.81 -4.34 -19.35
C VAL A 199 1.22 -2.96 -19.62
N LEU A 200 0.48 -2.40 -18.67
CA LEU A 200 -0.12 -1.07 -18.81
C LEU A 200 0.93 0.03 -18.61
N PRO A 201 0.81 1.17 -19.31
CA PRO A 201 1.68 2.33 -19.08
C PRO A 201 1.66 2.78 -17.62
N GLU A 202 0.48 2.94 -17.05
CA GLU A 202 0.25 3.10 -15.63
C GLU A 202 -0.17 1.73 -15.04
N PRO A 203 0.61 1.16 -14.11
CA PRO A 203 0.31 -0.19 -13.61
C PRO A 203 -0.97 -0.21 -12.77
N ALA A 204 -1.88 -1.12 -13.12
CA ALA A 204 -3.10 -1.34 -12.35
C ALA A 204 -2.84 -1.93 -10.95
N ILE A 205 -1.69 -2.61 -10.79
CA ILE A 205 -1.22 -3.16 -9.53
C ILE A 205 0.01 -2.38 -9.06
N LYS A 206 -0.03 -1.83 -7.84
CA LYS A 206 1.07 -1.07 -7.24
C LYS A 206 1.45 -1.63 -5.88
N VAL A 207 2.71 -1.46 -5.52
CA VAL A 207 3.21 -1.89 -4.21
C VAL A 207 3.29 -0.70 -3.27
N PHE A 208 2.65 -0.83 -2.13
CA PHE A 208 2.66 0.18 -1.08
C PHE A 208 3.33 -0.34 0.20
N PRO A 209 3.92 0.54 1.01
CA PRO A 209 4.32 0.19 2.36
C PRO A 209 3.14 -0.41 3.14
N ARG A 210 3.39 -1.44 3.96
CA ARG A 210 2.33 -2.17 4.66
C ARG A 210 1.38 -1.29 5.46
N LYS A 211 1.92 -0.29 6.17
CA LYS A 211 1.10 0.67 6.95
C LYS A 211 0.10 1.43 6.08
N LEU A 212 0.47 1.75 4.85
CA LEU A 212 -0.41 2.44 3.91
C LEU A 212 -1.42 1.47 3.27
N ALA A 213 -0.96 0.30 2.84
CA ALA A 213 -1.79 -0.69 2.16
C ALA A 213 -2.87 -1.31 3.06
N GLN A 214 -2.52 -1.58 4.31
CA GLN A 214 -3.44 -2.19 5.28
C GLN A 214 -4.23 -1.15 6.08
N GLY A 215 -3.77 0.11 6.07
CA GLY A 215 -4.28 1.17 6.93
C GLY A 215 -4.01 0.90 8.41
N ALA A 216 -4.06 1.96 9.21
CA ALA A 216 -4.17 1.84 10.65
C ALA A 216 -5.65 1.99 10.99
N LEU A 217 -6.32 0.92 11.37
CA LEU A 217 -7.68 1.03 11.91
C LEU A 217 -7.59 1.84 13.20
N PRO A 218 -8.31 2.98 13.32
CA PRO A 218 -8.38 3.71 14.58
C PRO A 218 -8.83 2.78 15.69
N ALA A 219 -8.31 2.96 16.90
CA ALA A 219 -8.65 2.09 18.05
C ALA A 219 -10.15 2.02 18.34
N HIS A 220 -10.91 3.02 17.91
CA HIS A 220 -12.38 3.11 18.04
C HIS A 220 -13.14 2.68 16.79
N TYR A 221 -12.45 2.35 15.67
CA TYR A 221 -13.13 1.83 14.48
C TYR A 221 -13.45 0.35 14.68
N ARG A 222 -14.74 0.03 14.67
CA ARG A 222 -15.22 -1.35 14.71
C ARG A 222 -15.92 -1.69 13.41
N LYS A 223 -15.67 -2.89 12.94
CA LYS A 223 -16.41 -3.40 11.77
C LYS A 223 -17.88 -3.59 12.16
N GLY A 224 -18.80 -3.23 11.28
CA GLY A 224 -20.23 -3.30 11.56
C GLY A 224 -20.71 -4.66 12.08
N TRP A 225 -20.09 -5.76 11.64
CA TRP A 225 -20.41 -7.10 12.13
C TRP A 225 -19.93 -7.34 13.58
N GLU A 226 -18.80 -6.76 14.01
CA GLU A 226 -18.31 -6.81 15.40
C GLU A 226 -19.22 -6.02 16.33
N GLU A 227 -19.67 -4.85 15.86
CA GLU A 227 -20.62 -4.03 16.59
C GLU A 227 -21.97 -4.71 16.71
N LYS A 228 -22.48 -5.31 15.63
CA LYS A 228 -23.70 -6.12 15.62
C LYS A 228 -23.61 -7.30 16.59
N ALA A 229 -22.49 -8.02 16.62
CA ALA A 229 -22.27 -9.14 17.56
C ALA A 229 -22.25 -8.66 19.02
N ARG A 230 -21.73 -7.46 19.28
CA ARG A 230 -21.67 -6.89 20.63
C ARG A 230 -23.03 -6.42 21.12
N HIS A 231 -23.85 -5.85 20.26
CA HIS A 231 -25.21 -5.37 20.59
C HIS A 231 -26.29 -6.46 20.54
N GLY A 232 -25.96 -7.64 20.00
CA GLY A 232 -26.88 -8.76 19.91
C GLY A 232 -28.07 -8.57 18.96
N GLY A 233 -28.05 -7.56 18.11
CA GLY A 233 -29.13 -7.25 17.19
C GLY A 233 -28.75 -6.35 16.03
N SER A 234 -29.72 -5.95 15.20
CA SER A 234 -29.51 -5.00 14.10
C SER A 234 -29.12 -3.63 14.65
N LEU A 235 -28.04 -3.04 14.08
CA LEU A 235 -27.61 -1.67 14.39
C LEU A 235 -28.46 -0.63 13.68
N ILE A 236 -29.32 -1.04 12.76
CA ILE A 236 -30.21 -0.18 11.99
C ILE A 236 -31.58 -0.32 12.62
N GLY A 237 -32.15 0.79 13.12
CA GLY A 237 -33.54 0.83 13.59
C GLY A 237 -34.51 0.47 12.45
N GLU A 238 -35.73 0.02 12.81
CA GLU A 238 -36.73 -0.53 11.88
C GLU A 238 -37.14 0.44 10.75
N GLN A 239 -36.83 1.73 10.87
CA GLN A 239 -37.14 2.72 9.82
C GLN A 239 -36.00 3.73 9.68
N VAL A 240 -35.17 3.57 8.65
CA VAL A 240 -34.29 4.63 8.18
C VAL A 240 -34.96 5.24 6.96
N GLU A 241 -35.68 6.34 7.13
CA GLU A 241 -36.06 7.20 6.01
C GLU A 241 -34.79 7.85 5.48
N LEU A 242 -34.25 7.27 4.40
CA LEU A 242 -33.14 7.89 3.68
C LEU A 242 -33.68 9.10 2.93
N PRO A 243 -33.15 10.33 3.16
CA PRO A 243 -33.53 11.47 2.36
C PRO A 243 -33.13 11.18 0.90
N VAL A 244 -34.12 11.06 0.02
CA VAL A 244 -33.92 10.91 -1.42
C VAL A 244 -33.28 12.20 -1.91
N ARG A 245 -31.97 12.23 -2.10
CA ARG A 245 -31.29 13.34 -2.72
C ARG A 245 -31.67 13.42 -4.19
N GLY A 246 -32.54 14.36 -4.52
CA GLY A 246 -32.57 15.01 -5.82
C GLY A 246 -32.93 14.12 -7.00
N PHE A 247 -34.14 13.54 -7.02
CA PHE A 247 -34.86 13.28 -8.26
C PHE A 247 -36.21 13.96 -8.16
N GLU A 248 -36.27 15.25 -8.50
CA GLU A 248 -37.53 15.89 -8.84
C GLU A 248 -37.95 15.40 -10.24
N GLY A 249 -38.52 14.20 -10.31
CA GLY A 249 -39.34 13.78 -11.42
C GLY A 249 -40.78 14.18 -11.17
N PRO A 250 -41.61 14.44 -12.21
CA PRO A 250 -42.96 14.96 -12.06
C PRO A 250 -43.81 14.01 -11.20
N THR A 251 -44.28 14.54 -10.06
CA THR A 251 -45.22 13.87 -9.15
C THR A 251 -46.56 13.66 -9.82
N ALA A 252 -46.74 12.49 -10.45
CA ALA A 252 -48.08 11.97 -10.68
C ALA A 252 -48.49 11.16 -9.48
N GLY A 253 -49.53 11.58 -8.77
CA GLY A 253 -50.01 11.06 -7.52
C GLY A 253 -50.10 9.53 -7.46
N ARG A 254 -49.44 8.97 -6.43
CA ARG A 254 -49.74 7.63 -5.91
C ARG A 254 -50.02 7.73 -4.43
N SER A 255 -51.29 7.45 -4.13
CA SER A 255 -51.75 7.31 -2.76
C SER A 255 -51.03 6.12 -2.10
N ALA A 256 -50.55 6.37 -0.90
CA ALA A 256 -49.96 5.36 -0.04
C ALA A 256 -51.05 4.36 0.41
N THR A 257 -51.17 3.23 -0.25
CA THR A 257 -51.76 1.98 0.29
C THR A 257 -51.51 0.87 -0.75
N GLU A 258 -50.31 0.39 -0.84
CA GLU A 258 -50.08 -0.88 -1.51
C GLU A 258 -49.09 -1.69 -0.65
N THR A 259 -49.64 -2.62 0.09
CA THR A 259 -48.94 -3.62 0.86
C THR A 259 -48.06 -4.42 -0.12
N VAL A 260 -46.77 -4.19 -0.13
CA VAL A 260 -45.82 -5.00 -0.92
C VAL A 260 -45.76 -6.38 -0.26
N VAL A 261 -46.52 -7.32 -0.84
CA VAL A 261 -46.36 -8.75 -0.58
C VAL A 261 -44.97 -9.13 -1.10
N ALA A 262 -44.08 -9.54 -0.21
CA ALA A 262 -42.76 -10.04 -0.58
C ALA A 262 -42.93 -11.20 -1.57
N PRO A 263 -42.17 -11.24 -2.68
CA PRO A 263 -42.19 -12.38 -3.57
C PRO A 263 -41.67 -13.60 -2.83
N THR A 264 -42.53 -14.59 -2.64
CA THR A 264 -42.16 -15.94 -2.21
C THR A 264 -41.19 -16.51 -3.22
N THR A 265 -39.91 -16.55 -2.84
CA THR A 265 -38.87 -17.26 -3.59
C THR A 265 -39.27 -18.75 -3.63
N PRO A 266 -39.46 -19.35 -4.81
CA PRO A 266 -39.69 -20.78 -4.88
C PRO A 266 -38.45 -21.50 -4.32
N ALA A 267 -38.65 -22.45 -3.42
CA ALA A 267 -37.62 -23.28 -2.83
C ALA A 267 -36.79 -23.91 -3.95
N ALA A 268 -35.45 -23.73 -3.88
CA ALA A 268 -34.52 -24.36 -4.78
C ALA A 268 -34.69 -25.89 -4.72
N PRO A 269 -34.70 -26.59 -5.85
CA PRO A 269 -34.78 -28.04 -5.88
C PRO A 269 -33.62 -28.64 -5.08
N VAL A 270 -33.93 -29.49 -4.12
CA VAL A 270 -32.97 -30.29 -3.35
C VAL A 270 -32.25 -31.20 -4.35
N VAL A 271 -30.99 -30.90 -4.63
CA VAL A 271 -30.10 -31.77 -5.42
C VAL A 271 -29.70 -32.92 -4.48
N PRO A 272 -29.98 -34.18 -4.82
CA PRO A 272 -29.55 -35.32 -3.99
C PRO A 272 -28.01 -35.38 -4.03
N ASP A 273 -27.40 -35.72 -2.88
CA ASP A 273 -25.97 -35.83 -2.66
C ASP A 273 -25.27 -36.56 -3.80
N ALA A 274 -24.38 -35.83 -4.46
CA ALA A 274 -23.54 -36.41 -5.51
C ALA A 274 -22.57 -37.40 -4.87
N GLN A 275 -22.68 -38.67 -5.23
CA GLN A 275 -21.71 -39.70 -4.88
C GLN A 275 -20.30 -39.28 -5.34
N PRO A 276 -19.25 -39.55 -4.55
CA PRO A 276 -17.88 -39.24 -4.95
C PRO A 276 -17.52 -39.98 -6.25
N ALA A 277 -17.13 -39.21 -7.26
CA ALA A 277 -16.73 -39.75 -8.57
C ALA A 277 -15.52 -40.67 -8.39
N ALA A 278 -15.61 -41.89 -8.97
CA ALA A 278 -14.52 -42.85 -9.03
C ALA A 278 -13.28 -42.24 -9.72
N PRO A 279 -12.05 -42.60 -9.30
CA PRO A 279 -10.83 -42.06 -9.86
C PRO A 279 -10.74 -42.38 -11.36
N ARG A 280 -10.58 -41.33 -12.18
CA ARG A 280 -10.41 -41.50 -13.65
C ARG A 280 -9.09 -42.18 -13.92
N LYS A 281 -9.14 -43.29 -14.69
CA LYS A 281 -7.96 -43.94 -15.23
C LYS A 281 -7.19 -42.97 -16.13
N ALA A 282 -5.88 -42.86 -15.91
CA ALA A 282 -4.99 -42.06 -16.74
C ALA A 282 -5.03 -42.52 -18.18
N PRO A 283 -4.95 -41.62 -19.18
CA PRO A 283 -4.88 -42.00 -20.59
C PRO A 283 -3.56 -42.71 -20.87
N PRO A 284 -3.55 -43.74 -21.75
CA PRO A 284 -2.33 -44.44 -22.13
C PRO A 284 -1.46 -43.55 -23.03
N GLY A 285 -0.18 -43.39 -22.69
CA GLY A 285 0.82 -42.83 -23.62
C GLY A 285 1.54 -41.56 -23.18
N ILE A 286 2.07 -41.49 -21.97
CA ILE A 286 3.14 -40.52 -21.66
C ILE A 286 4.42 -41.32 -21.43
N ASN A 287 5.39 -41.08 -22.33
CA ASN A 287 6.70 -41.67 -22.34
C ASN A 287 7.51 -41.29 -21.10
N SER A 288 7.94 -42.28 -20.31
CA SER A 288 8.60 -42.12 -19.01
C SER A 288 10.09 -41.74 -19.08
N ASN A 289 10.58 -41.16 -20.19
CA ASN A 289 11.99 -40.87 -20.43
C ASN A 289 12.33 -39.36 -20.47
N TRP A 290 11.66 -38.52 -19.70
CA TRP A 290 12.17 -37.19 -19.52
C TRP A 290 12.86 -37.05 -18.14
N LYS A 291 14.21 -36.99 -18.16
CA LYS A 291 15.02 -36.55 -17.03
C LYS A 291 15.39 -35.09 -17.25
N PRO A 292 15.34 -34.23 -16.17
CA PRO A 292 15.74 -32.82 -16.25
C PRO A 292 17.24 -32.66 -16.49
#